data_ee656487bec1016d08c11091faa49d14
#
_entry.id   ee656487bec1016d08c11091faa49d14
#
_cell.length_a   1.000
_cell.length_b   1.000
_cell.length_c   1.000
_cell.angle_alpha   90.00
_cell.angle_beta   90.00
_cell.angle_gamma   90.00
#
_symmetry.space_group_name_H-M   'P 1'
#
loop_
_entity.id
_entity.type
_entity.pdbx_description
1 polymer ?
#
loop_
_entity_poly.entity_id
_entity_poly.type
_entity_poly.pdbx_seq_one_letter_code
_entity_poly.pdbx_strand_id
1 'polypeptide(L)'
;ISIAHPEIKDVSLLIHGMKSSKHLPVYLSVDEVKKVFSSFQDNQIDQYNKTILVVLYSCGLRVSELCELKLNDVHLAEGILKVKGKGDKERVIPISSYCISQMKYYLDSIRSVWDVKNVSYFFVNRLGRRCTRQYVHLMIKNKVNELNLNPKISAHSFRHSFATHLLDGDADLRIVQELLGHSNIQTTQIYTHIQDQRLTSVYDRCFQKIEKPKEE
;
A
#
# COMPACT_ATOMS: atom_id res chain seq x y z
N ILE A 1 17.82 -34.90 7.10
CA ILE A 1 17.80 -34.65 5.63
C ILE A 1 16.96 -33.39 5.46
N SER A 2 17.67 -32.27 5.34
CA SER A 2 17.08 -30.94 5.12
C SER A 2 16.69 -30.84 3.66
N ILE A 3 15.40 -30.74 3.37
CA ILE A 3 14.91 -30.44 2.03
C ILE A 3 15.01 -28.92 1.86
N ALA A 4 16.08 -28.51 1.20
CA ALA A 4 16.20 -27.12 0.73
C ALA A 4 15.11 -26.87 -0.31
N HIS A 5 14.24 -25.88 -0.07
CA HIS A 5 13.33 -25.37 -1.09
C HIS A 5 14.18 -24.72 -2.20
N PRO A 6 14.10 -25.21 -3.44
CA PRO A 6 14.73 -24.55 -4.56
C PRO A 6 13.91 -23.33 -4.97
N GLU A 7 14.60 -22.22 -5.14
CA GLU A 7 14.18 -21.08 -5.93
C GLU A 7 13.09 -20.17 -5.35
N ILE A 8 13.41 -19.42 -4.32
CA ILE A 8 12.85 -18.07 -4.18
C ILE A 8 13.52 -17.23 -5.29
N LYS A 9 12.96 -17.31 -6.49
CA LYS A 9 13.37 -16.46 -7.61
C LYS A 9 13.11 -15.02 -7.19
N ASP A 10 14.15 -14.24 -7.23
CA ASP A 10 14.23 -12.81 -6.94
C ASP A 10 12.99 -12.05 -7.41
N VAL A 11 12.08 -11.74 -6.47
CA VAL A 11 10.85 -10.97 -6.70
C VAL A 11 11.17 -9.59 -7.30
N SER A 12 12.42 -9.11 -7.18
CA SER A 12 12.88 -7.84 -7.75
C SER A 12 12.81 -7.81 -9.28
N LEU A 13 12.96 -8.96 -9.95
CA LEU A 13 12.83 -9.08 -11.40
C LEU A 13 11.39 -8.85 -11.87
N LEU A 14 10.42 -9.05 -11.01
CA LEU A 14 9.00 -8.82 -11.30
C LEU A 14 8.61 -7.35 -11.18
N ILE A 15 9.45 -6.54 -10.53
CA ILE A 15 9.15 -5.12 -10.24
C ILE A 15 9.86 -4.18 -11.21
N HIS A 16 10.94 -4.63 -11.90
CA HIS A 16 11.77 -3.74 -12.73
C HIS A 16 12.17 -4.34 -14.07
N GLY A 17 11.69 -3.73 -15.13
CA GLY A 17 12.33 -3.71 -16.43
C GLY A 17 13.38 -2.59 -16.51
N MET A 18 14.38 -2.55 -15.61
CA MET A 18 15.48 -1.58 -15.66
C MET A 18 16.81 -2.24 -15.37
N LYS A 19 17.77 -2.05 -16.30
CA LYS A 19 19.19 -2.32 -16.07
C LYS A 19 19.65 -1.50 -14.87
N SER A 20 19.95 -2.13 -13.76
CA SER A 20 20.55 -1.48 -12.59
C SER A 20 21.33 -2.49 -11.76
N SER A 21 22.46 -2.03 -11.26
CA SER A 21 23.38 -2.69 -10.33
C SER A 21 22.68 -3.59 -9.30
N LYS A 22 23.32 -4.72 -8.99
CA LYS A 22 22.93 -5.77 -8.02
C LYS A 22 22.75 -5.27 -6.57
N HIS A 23 21.85 -4.33 -6.32
CA HIS A 23 21.40 -4.03 -4.97
C HIS A 23 20.08 -4.75 -4.76
N LEU A 24 20.04 -5.67 -3.80
CA LEU A 24 18.79 -6.28 -3.34
C LEU A 24 17.81 -5.17 -2.97
N PRO A 25 16.57 -5.22 -3.46
CA PRO A 25 15.58 -4.21 -3.16
C PRO A 25 15.29 -4.21 -1.65
N VAL A 26 15.27 -3.02 -1.07
CA VAL A 26 14.97 -2.84 0.35
C VAL A 26 13.46 -2.88 0.54
N TYR A 27 13.00 -3.78 1.40
CA TYR A 27 11.62 -3.85 1.87
C TYR A 27 11.58 -3.85 3.39
N LEU A 28 10.44 -3.56 3.97
CA LEU A 28 10.21 -3.58 5.41
C LEU A 28 9.69 -4.96 5.82
N SER A 29 10.17 -5.48 6.92
CA SER A 29 9.54 -6.63 7.59
C SER A 29 8.16 -6.24 8.15
N VAL A 30 7.34 -7.25 8.50
CA VAL A 30 6.03 -7.01 9.13
C VAL A 30 6.19 -6.21 10.44
N ASP A 31 7.21 -6.50 11.24
CA ASP A 31 7.47 -5.79 12.51
C ASP A 31 7.91 -4.34 12.27
N GLU A 32 8.70 -4.08 11.22
CA GLU A 32 9.06 -2.70 10.83
C GLU A 32 7.83 -1.92 10.35
N VAL A 33 6.93 -2.54 9.57
CA VAL A 33 5.66 -1.92 9.17
C VAL A 33 4.82 -1.57 10.40
N LYS A 34 4.68 -2.50 11.37
CA LYS A 34 4.01 -2.25 12.64
C LYS A 34 4.63 -1.08 13.40
N LYS A 35 5.97 -1.09 13.53
CA LYS A 35 6.72 -0.03 14.19
C LYS A 35 6.45 1.33 13.54
N VAL A 36 6.42 1.40 12.22
CA VAL A 36 6.07 2.63 11.48
C VAL A 36 4.63 3.06 11.80
N PHE A 37 3.66 2.17 11.72
CA PHE A 37 2.25 2.54 11.91
C PHE A 37 1.93 2.92 13.37
N SER A 38 2.57 2.29 14.34
CA SER A 38 2.40 2.60 15.78
C SER A 38 3.14 3.86 16.23
N SER A 39 4.06 4.39 15.44
CA SER A 39 4.85 5.58 15.79
C SER A 39 4.11 6.90 15.57
N PHE A 40 2.96 6.88 14.90
CA PHE A 40 2.18 8.08 14.66
C PHE A 40 1.31 8.43 15.87
N GLN A 41 1.33 9.72 16.24
CA GLN A 41 0.56 10.26 17.35
C GLN A 41 -0.90 10.52 16.93
N ASP A 42 -1.77 10.72 17.94
CA ASP A 42 -3.17 11.05 17.69
C ASP A 42 -3.35 12.57 17.46
N ASN A 43 -2.81 13.04 16.36
CA ASN A 43 -3.02 14.39 15.84
C ASN A 43 -3.28 14.33 14.33
N GLN A 44 -3.94 15.36 13.79
CA GLN A 44 -4.41 15.36 12.40
C GLN A 44 -3.29 15.10 11.37
N ILE A 45 -2.07 15.64 11.58
CA ILE A 45 -0.98 15.46 10.62
C ILE A 45 -0.46 14.04 10.66
N ASP A 46 -0.23 13.50 11.84
CA ASP A 46 0.27 12.14 11.99
C ASP A 46 -0.75 11.13 11.49
N GLN A 47 -2.03 11.33 11.78
CA GLN A 47 -3.08 10.45 11.27
C GLN A 47 -3.26 10.56 9.75
N TYR A 48 -3.08 11.74 9.16
CA TYR A 48 -2.99 11.92 7.71
C TYR A 48 -1.81 11.15 7.12
N ASN A 49 -0.62 11.30 7.70
CA ASN A 49 0.59 10.62 7.28
C ASN A 49 0.46 9.08 7.42
N LYS A 50 -0.10 8.63 8.53
CA LYS A 50 -0.41 7.23 8.76
C LYS A 50 -1.35 6.68 7.70
N THR A 51 -2.43 7.40 7.37
CA THR A 51 -3.37 6.98 6.32
C THR A 51 -2.67 6.83 4.97
N ILE A 52 -1.80 7.77 4.59
CA ILE A 52 -0.99 7.66 3.37
C ILE A 52 -0.17 6.38 3.34
N LEU A 53 0.56 6.07 4.43
CA LEU A 53 1.42 4.88 4.49
C LEU A 53 0.62 3.58 4.55
N VAL A 54 -0.50 3.58 5.27
CA VAL A 54 -1.42 2.45 5.33
C VAL A 54 -1.94 2.13 3.93
N VAL A 55 -2.41 3.13 3.18
CA VAL A 55 -2.92 2.93 1.80
C VAL A 55 -1.80 2.51 0.85
N LEU A 56 -0.61 3.13 0.91
CA LEU A 56 0.55 2.72 0.10
C LEU A 56 0.89 1.25 0.31
N TYR A 57 0.95 0.83 1.56
CA TYR A 57 1.31 -0.54 1.92
C TYR A 57 0.16 -1.51 1.63
N SER A 58 -1.05 -1.25 2.14
CA SER A 58 -2.18 -2.19 2.04
C SER A 58 -2.70 -2.38 0.61
N CYS A 59 -2.48 -1.42 -0.27
CA CYS A 59 -2.95 -1.48 -1.67
C CYS A 59 -1.79 -1.60 -2.67
N GLY A 60 -0.55 -1.63 -2.21
CA GLY A 60 0.62 -1.72 -3.07
C GLY A 60 0.68 -0.63 -4.15
N LEU A 61 0.20 0.58 -3.85
CA LEU A 61 0.13 1.67 -4.84
C LEU A 61 1.51 2.22 -5.18
N ARG A 62 1.66 2.70 -6.42
CA ARG A 62 2.73 3.65 -6.73
C ARG A 62 2.41 4.99 -6.07
N VAL A 63 3.46 5.73 -5.66
CA VAL A 63 3.24 7.05 -5.05
C VAL A 63 2.49 8.02 -5.96
N SER A 64 2.67 7.92 -7.27
CA SER A 64 1.90 8.70 -8.25
C SER A 64 0.43 8.32 -8.27
N GLU A 65 0.11 7.03 -8.20
CA GLU A 65 -1.27 6.52 -8.14
C GLU A 65 -1.97 7.00 -6.87
N LEU A 66 -1.29 6.94 -5.72
CA LEU A 66 -1.81 7.46 -4.46
C LEU A 66 -2.12 8.96 -4.55
N CYS A 67 -1.21 9.77 -5.11
CA CYS A 67 -1.40 11.21 -5.24
C CYS A 67 -2.51 11.59 -6.23
N GLU A 68 -2.80 10.75 -7.21
CA GLU A 68 -3.85 10.94 -8.22
C GLU A 68 -5.20 10.30 -7.83
N LEU A 69 -5.25 9.54 -6.74
CA LEU A 69 -6.46 8.84 -6.28
C LEU A 69 -7.59 9.86 -6.04
N LYS A 70 -8.76 9.60 -6.61
CA LYS A 70 -9.94 10.45 -6.47
C LYS A 70 -10.94 9.82 -5.52
N LEU A 71 -11.86 10.63 -5.00
CA LEU A 71 -12.94 10.15 -4.14
C LEU A 71 -13.80 9.08 -4.84
N ASN A 72 -14.10 9.27 -6.12
CA ASN A 72 -14.91 8.34 -6.91
C ASN A 72 -14.18 7.02 -7.22
N ASP A 73 -12.89 6.94 -6.99
CA ASP A 73 -12.10 5.70 -7.17
C ASP A 73 -12.10 4.84 -5.89
N VAL A 74 -12.64 5.37 -4.78
CA VAL A 74 -12.62 4.75 -3.45
C VAL A 74 -14.02 4.26 -3.08
N HIS A 75 -14.21 2.95 -3.04
CA HIS A 75 -15.48 2.30 -2.74
C HIS A 75 -15.37 1.56 -1.39
N LEU A 76 -15.44 2.32 -0.28
CA LEU A 76 -15.21 1.77 1.08
C LEU A 76 -16.29 0.78 1.51
N ALA A 77 -17.53 0.92 1.03
CA ALA A 77 -18.61 -0.01 1.34
C ALA A 77 -18.37 -1.38 0.67
N GLU A 78 -17.77 -1.38 -0.52
CA GLU A 78 -17.45 -2.56 -1.29
C GLU A 78 -16.06 -3.12 -0.96
N GLY A 79 -15.26 -2.39 -0.19
CA GLY A 79 -13.90 -2.76 0.17
C GLY A 79 -12.91 -2.77 -1.00
N ILE A 80 -13.07 -1.86 -1.97
CA ILE A 80 -12.22 -1.81 -3.17
C ILE A 80 -11.75 -0.39 -3.54
N LEU A 81 -10.57 -0.35 -4.19
CA LEU A 81 -10.06 0.83 -4.91
C LEU A 81 -10.00 0.55 -6.41
N LYS A 82 -10.38 1.54 -7.21
CA LYS A 82 -10.11 1.57 -8.66
C LYS A 82 -8.87 2.43 -8.92
N VAL A 83 -7.89 1.90 -9.61
CA VAL A 83 -6.61 2.59 -9.83
C VAL A 83 -6.27 2.57 -11.31
N LYS A 84 -5.96 3.75 -11.86
CA LYS A 84 -5.48 3.91 -13.23
C LYS A 84 -3.96 3.77 -13.26
N GLY A 85 -3.48 2.83 -14.05
CA GLY A 85 -2.07 2.56 -14.28
C GLY A 85 -1.52 3.19 -15.56
N LYS A 86 -0.32 2.80 -15.95
CA LYS A 86 0.31 3.23 -17.22
C LYS A 86 -0.55 2.79 -18.42
N GLY A 87 -0.83 3.72 -19.34
CA GLY A 87 -1.63 3.45 -20.54
C GLY A 87 -3.14 3.42 -20.26
N ASP A 88 -3.60 4.13 -19.24
CA ASP A 88 -5.03 4.27 -18.84
C ASP A 88 -5.71 2.93 -18.49
N LYS A 89 -4.93 1.88 -18.24
CA LYS A 89 -5.44 0.58 -17.77
C LYS A 89 -5.89 0.69 -16.33
N GLU A 90 -7.15 0.37 -16.08
CA GLU A 90 -7.71 0.33 -14.73
C GLU A 90 -7.47 -1.04 -14.10
N ARG A 91 -7.22 -1.05 -12.79
CA ARG A 91 -7.26 -2.26 -11.98
C ARG A 91 -8.04 -2.00 -10.70
N VAL A 92 -8.62 -3.05 -10.18
CA VAL A 92 -9.33 -3.04 -8.89
C VAL A 92 -8.42 -3.70 -7.84
N ILE A 93 -8.35 -3.08 -6.67
CA ILE A 93 -7.53 -3.56 -5.55
C ILE A 93 -8.45 -3.72 -4.35
N PRO A 94 -8.48 -4.89 -3.69
CA PRO A 94 -9.20 -5.06 -2.44
C PRO A 94 -8.53 -4.24 -1.32
N ILE A 95 -9.33 -3.80 -0.35
CA ILE A 95 -8.87 -3.00 0.79
C ILE A 95 -9.13 -3.80 2.07
N SER A 96 -8.11 -3.96 2.94
CA SER A 96 -8.29 -4.59 4.25
C SER A 96 -9.21 -3.77 5.15
N SER A 97 -9.84 -4.43 6.15
CA SER A 97 -10.69 -3.79 7.14
C SER A 97 -9.97 -2.66 7.89
N TYR A 98 -8.70 -2.88 8.24
CA TYR A 98 -7.84 -1.87 8.85
C TYR A 98 -7.65 -0.64 7.96
N CYS A 99 -7.32 -0.86 6.68
CA CYS A 99 -7.15 0.24 5.73
C CYS A 99 -8.47 1.01 5.54
N ILE A 100 -9.61 0.32 5.46
CA ILE A 100 -10.94 0.93 5.38
C ILE A 100 -11.21 1.82 6.62
N SER A 101 -10.95 1.30 7.81
CA SER A 101 -11.14 2.05 9.06
C SER A 101 -10.28 3.33 9.10
N GLN A 102 -9.02 3.22 8.70
CA GLN A 102 -8.09 4.35 8.65
C GLN A 102 -8.50 5.38 7.57
N MET A 103 -8.99 4.92 6.42
CA MET A 103 -9.49 5.81 5.35
C MET A 103 -10.78 6.52 5.77
N LYS A 104 -11.70 5.85 6.45
CA LYS A 104 -12.92 6.47 7.01
C LYS A 104 -12.56 7.54 8.02
N TYR A 105 -11.69 7.22 8.99
CA TYR A 105 -11.21 8.20 9.96
C TYR A 105 -10.62 9.45 9.28
N TYR A 106 -9.79 9.26 8.25
CA TYR A 106 -9.24 10.37 7.50
C TYR A 106 -10.32 11.22 6.82
N LEU A 107 -11.29 10.60 6.16
CA LEU A 107 -12.39 11.32 5.49
C LEU A 107 -13.22 12.14 6.48
N ASP A 108 -13.60 11.53 7.60
CA ASP A 108 -14.55 12.10 8.53
C ASP A 108 -13.91 13.16 9.46
N SER A 109 -12.67 12.91 9.93
CA SER A 109 -12.06 13.74 10.98
C SER A 109 -10.97 14.70 10.47
N ILE A 110 -10.43 14.48 9.28
CA ILE A 110 -9.30 15.26 8.78
C ILE A 110 -9.67 15.95 7.46
N ARG A 111 -10.05 15.17 6.46
CA ARG A 111 -10.34 15.70 5.13
C ARG A 111 -11.54 16.65 5.16
N SER A 112 -12.57 16.34 5.91
CA SER A 112 -13.75 17.20 6.12
C SER A 112 -13.39 18.64 6.59
N VAL A 113 -12.32 18.76 7.36
CA VAL A 113 -11.82 20.04 7.87
C VAL A 113 -10.87 20.71 6.88
N TRP A 114 -10.03 19.94 6.17
CA TRP A 114 -8.98 20.48 5.30
C TRP A 114 -9.47 20.82 3.90
N ASP A 115 -10.50 20.13 3.40
CA ASP A 115 -10.99 20.32 2.02
C ASP A 115 -12.10 21.38 1.93
N VAL A 116 -11.71 22.62 2.16
CA VAL A 116 -12.60 23.78 1.99
C VAL A 116 -12.93 24.10 0.53
N LYS A 117 -12.23 23.46 -0.44
CA LYS A 117 -12.39 23.70 -1.89
C LYS A 117 -13.16 22.62 -2.60
N ASN A 118 -13.55 21.57 -1.88
CA ASN A 118 -14.28 20.43 -2.40
C ASN A 118 -13.62 19.78 -3.65
N VAL A 119 -12.31 19.51 -3.56
CA VAL A 119 -11.55 18.95 -4.67
C VAL A 119 -11.82 17.46 -4.81
N SER A 120 -11.71 16.92 -6.02
CA SER A 120 -11.99 15.50 -6.32
C SER A 120 -10.92 14.51 -5.81
N TYR A 121 -9.73 14.98 -5.45
CA TYR A 121 -8.64 14.12 -4.97
C TYR A 121 -8.95 13.55 -3.58
N PHE A 122 -8.61 12.28 -3.36
CA PHE A 122 -8.80 11.65 -2.07
C PHE A 122 -7.88 12.25 -1.01
N PHE A 123 -6.58 12.33 -1.27
CA PHE A 123 -5.61 12.91 -0.34
C PHE A 123 -5.40 14.40 -0.60
N VAL A 124 -5.78 15.21 0.37
CA VAL A 124 -5.55 16.68 0.36
C VAL A 124 -4.69 17.10 1.55
N ASN A 125 -3.90 18.13 1.38
CA ASN A 125 -3.14 18.76 2.46
C ASN A 125 -4.00 19.79 3.21
N ARG A 126 -3.44 20.44 4.27
CA ARG A 126 -4.11 21.45 5.09
C ARG A 126 -4.64 22.67 4.32
N LEU A 127 -4.18 22.89 3.10
CA LEU A 127 -4.62 23.99 2.25
C LEU A 127 -5.69 23.55 1.24
N GLY A 128 -6.25 22.35 1.38
CA GLY A 128 -7.19 21.75 0.44
C GLY A 128 -6.58 21.50 -0.94
N ARG A 129 -5.25 21.32 -1.03
CA ARG A 129 -4.57 21.00 -2.28
C ARG A 129 -4.18 19.52 -2.31
N ARG A 130 -4.13 18.96 -3.52
CA ARG A 130 -3.70 17.58 -3.74
C ARG A 130 -2.38 17.26 -3.04
N CYS A 131 -2.27 16.06 -2.46
CA CYS A 131 -1.03 15.51 -1.95
C CYS A 131 0.02 15.40 -3.06
N THR A 132 1.28 15.67 -2.76
CA THR A 132 2.37 15.63 -3.73
C THR A 132 3.33 14.48 -3.45
N ARG A 133 3.97 13.95 -4.51
CA ARG A 133 5.00 12.92 -4.38
C ARG A 133 6.18 13.37 -3.50
N GLN A 134 6.55 14.65 -3.59
CA GLN A 134 7.62 15.24 -2.77
C GLN A 134 7.28 15.21 -1.28
N TYR A 135 6.03 15.56 -0.94
CA TYR A 135 5.55 15.47 0.44
C TYR A 135 5.66 14.05 0.99
N VAL A 136 5.13 13.08 0.24
CA VAL A 136 5.18 11.66 0.63
C VAL A 136 6.62 11.17 0.79
N HIS A 137 7.51 11.54 -0.14
CA HIS A 137 8.92 11.19 -0.07
C HIS A 137 9.59 11.75 1.19
N LEU A 138 9.40 13.04 1.47
CA LEU A 138 9.99 13.70 2.63
C LEU A 138 9.43 13.12 3.95
N MET A 139 8.13 12.89 4.01
CA MET A 139 7.45 12.30 5.15
C MET A 139 8.01 10.90 5.47
N ILE A 140 8.16 10.04 4.45
CA ILE A 140 8.75 8.70 4.63
C ILE A 140 10.19 8.84 5.13
N LYS A 141 11.00 9.71 4.52
CA LYS A 141 12.40 9.91 4.91
C LYS A 141 12.54 10.35 6.37
N ASN A 142 11.70 11.29 6.79
CA ASN A 142 11.70 11.77 8.18
C ASN A 142 11.32 10.65 9.15
N LYS A 143 10.27 9.88 8.83
CA LYS A 143 9.80 8.78 9.67
C LYS A 143 10.84 7.64 9.77
N VAL A 144 11.49 7.30 8.66
CA VAL A 144 12.58 6.32 8.60
C VAL A 144 13.74 6.73 9.49
N ASN A 145 14.15 8.00 9.45
CA ASN A 145 15.23 8.54 10.29
C ASN A 145 14.82 8.55 11.76
N GLU A 146 13.60 9.00 12.10
CA GLU A 146 13.07 9.01 13.47
C GLU A 146 13.10 7.62 14.12
N LEU A 147 12.78 6.60 13.35
CA LEU A 147 12.71 5.22 13.82
C LEU A 147 14.01 4.44 13.69
N ASN A 148 15.10 5.09 13.22
CA ASN A 148 16.39 4.45 12.95
C ASN A 148 16.26 3.21 12.03
N LEU A 149 15.41 3.29 10.99
CA LEU A 149 15.25 2.26 9.98
C LEU A 149 16.27 2.46 8.85
N ASN A 150 16.32 1.48 7.91
CA ASN A 150 17.22 1.56 6.76
C ASN A 150 16.94 2.84 5.93
N PRO A 151 17.91 3.75 5.75
CA PRO A 151 17.71 5.03 5.07
C PRO A 151 17.34 4.91 3.58
N LYS A 152 17.47 3.71 2.99
CA LYS A 152 17.05 3.42 1.61
C LYS A 152 15.55 3.15 1.48
N ILE A 153 14.82 3.04 2.59
CA ILE A 153 13.36 2.84 2.57
C ILE A 153 12.69 4.04 1.89
N SER A 154 11.75 3.74 1.01
CA SER A 154 11.01 4.69 0.19
C SER A 154 9.57 4.21 -0.04
N ALA A 155 8.74 4.97 -0.76
CA ALA A 155 7.40 4.51 -1.16
C ALA A 155 7.45 3.19 -1.97
N HIS A 156 8.50 2.97 -2.76
CA HIS A 156 8.70 1.70 -3.46
C HIS A 156 8.94 0.53 -2.50
N SER A 157 9.62 0.78 -1.39
CA SER A 157 9.85 -0.25 -0.36
C SER A 157 8.54 -0.72 0.27
N PHE A 158 7.58 0.18 0.55
CA PHE A 158 6.25 -0.20 1.04
C PHE A 158 5.49 -1.06 0.04
N ARG A 159 5.52 -0.70 -1.24
CA ARG A 159 4.91 -1.50 -2.31
C ARG A 159 5.61 -2.86 -2.47
N HIS A 160 6.92 -2.92 -2.32
CA HIS A 160 7.66 -4.17 -2.37
C HIS A 160 7.33 -5.05 -1.16
N SER A 161 7.28 -4.46 0.04
CA SER A 161 6.83 -5.17 1.26
C SER A 161 5.43 -5.76 1.10
N PHE A 162 4.48 -5.01 0.51
CA PHE A 162 3.15 -5.52 0.17
C PHE A 162 3.23 -6.79 -0.69
N ALA A 163 4.00 -6.75 -1.79
CA ALA A 163 4.13 -7.91 -2.67
C ALA A 163 4.75 -9.11 -1.95
N THR A 164 5.85 -8.89 -1.23
CA THR A 164 6.55 -9.94 -0.49
C THR A 164 5.67 -10.56 0.58
N HIS A 165 5.00 -9.75 1.39
CA HIS A 165 4.15 -10.24 2.48
C HIS A 165 2.91 -10.99 1.98
N LEU A 166 2.35 -10.63 0.82
CA LEU A 166 1.29 -11.40 0.20
C LEU A 166 1.79 -12.78 -0.25
N LEU A 167 2.98 -12.84 -0.89
CA LEU A 167 3.59 -14.10 -1.31
C LEU A 167 3.95 -14.99 -0.11
N ASP A 168 4.49 -14.40 0.95
CA ASP A 168 4.78 -15.11 2.22
C ASP A 168 3.49 -15.61 2.91
N GLY A 169 2.34 -15.01 2.59
CA GLY A 169 1.01 -15.43 3.03
C GLY A 169 0.31 -16.42 2.08
N ASP A 170 1.07 -17.07 1.18
CA ASP A 170 0.57 -18.03 0.19
C ASP A 170 -0.36 -17.43 -0.89
N ALA A 171 -0.26 -16.12 -1.17
CA ALA A 171 -0.96 -15.56 -2.33
C ALA A 171 -0.35 -16.07 -3.64
N ASP A 172 -1.20 -16.35 -4.63
CA ASP A 172 -0.76 -16.70 -5.96
C ASP A 172 0.03 -15.54 -6.61
N LEU A 173 1.19 -15.86 -7.21
CA LEU A 173 2.07 -14.88 -7.83
C LEU A 173 1.37 -14.08 -8.93
N ARG A 174 0.47 -14.70 -9.71
CA ARG A 174 -0.29 -14.02 -10.76
C ARG A 174 -1.21 -12.96 -10.18
N ILE A 175 -1.88 -13.30 -9.08
CA ILE A 175 -2.76 -12.36 -8.37
C ILE A 175 -1.95 -11.17 -7.87
N VAL A 176 -0.78 -11.38 -7.27
CA VAL A 176 0.08 -10.29 -6.81
C VAL A 176 0.55 -9.42 -7.99
N GLN A 177 0.91 -10.01 -9.13
CA GLN A 177 1.27 -9.27 -10.35
C GLN A 177 0.13 -8.42 -10.88
N GLU A 178 -1.09 -8.94 -10.87
CA GLU A 178 -2.31 -8.23 -11.27
C GLU A 178 -2.61 -7.04 -10.36
N LEU A 179 -2.57 -7.25 -9.04
CA LEU A 179 -2.75 -6.19 -8.04
C LEU A 179 -1.72 -5.07 -8.21
N LEU A 180 -0.50 -5.42 -8.59
CA LEU A 180 0.57 -4.47 -8.87
C LEU A 180 0.45 -3.80 -10.24
N GLY A 181 -0.42 -4.25 -11.12
CA GLY A 181 -0.62 -3.68 -12.46
C GLY A 181 0.57 -3.92 -13.39
N HIS A 182 1.07 -5.16 -13.47
CA HIS A 182 2.03 -5.59 -14.46
C HIS A 182 1.30 -5.84 -15.80
N SER A 183 1.75 -5.20 -16.88
CA SER A 183 1.01 -4.88 -18.11
C SER A 183 0.64 -6.04 -19.04
N ASN A 184 0.88 -7.29 -18.71
CA ASN A 184 0.71 -8.41 -19.64
C ASN A 184 -0.49 -9.34 -19.35
N ILE A 185 -1.35 -9.02 -18.38
CA ILE A 185 -2.46 -9.88 -18.00
C ILE A 185 -3.77 -9.13 -18.19
N GLN A 186 -4.75 -9.76 -18.85
CA GLN A 186 -6.05 -9.15 -19.18
C GLN A 186 -6.86 -8.89 -17.91
N THR A 187 -7.30 -7.66 -17.76
CA THR A 187 -8.00 -7.10 -16.58
C THR A 187 -9.35 -7.79 -16.24
N THR A 188 -9.88 -8.59 -17.15
CA THR A 188 -11.25 -9.17 -17.03
C THR A 188 -11.33 -10.29 -15.98
N GLN A 189 -10.23 -10.95 -15.65
CA GLN A 189 -10.22 -12.06 -14.68
C GLN A 189 -10.17 -11.59 -13.21
N ILE A 190 -9.75 -10.35 -12.95
CA ILE A 190 -9.58 -9.82 -11.58
C ILE A 190 -10.91 -9.78 -10.82
N TYR A 191 -12.02 -9.42 -11.49
CA TYR A 191 -13.34 -9.33 -10.84
C TYR A 191 -13.82 -10.66 -10.26
N THR A 192 -13.47 -11.77 -10.91
CA THR A 192 -13.82 -13.12 -10.43
C THR A 192 -12.92 -13.54 -9.25
N HIS A 193 -11.67 -13.09 -9.21
CA HIS A 193 -10.72 -13.42 -8.16
C HIS A 193 -10.84 -12.53 -6.92
N ILE A 194 -11.31 -11.28 -7.05
CA ILE A 194 -11.56 -10.39 -5.89
C ILE A 194 -12.71 -10.93 -5.02
N GLN A 195 -13.67 -11.64 -5.63
CA GLN A 195 -14.71 -12.37 -4.91
C GLN A 195 -14.23 -13.73 -4.38
N ASP A 196 -13.00 -14.15 -4.70
CA ASP A 196 -12.43 -15.38 -4.16
C ASP A 196 -12.15 -15.17 -2.66
N GLN A 197 -12.89 -15.92 -1.83
CA GLN A 197 -12.71 -15.95 -0.37
C GLN A 197 -11.26 -16.26 0.04
N ARG A 198 -10.49 -16.93 -0.83
CA ARG A 198 -9.07 -17.21 -0.61
C ARG A 198 -8.23 -15.94 -0.62
N LEU A 199 -8.43 -15.05 -1.61
CA LEU A 199 -7.68 -13.80 -1.66
C LEU A 199 -8.01 -12.90 -0.47
N THR A 200 -9.29 -12.77 -0.13
CA THR A 200 -9.72 -12.02 1.06
C THR A 200 -9.11 -12.60 2.32
N SER A 201 -9.09 -13.94 2.48
CA SER A 201 -8.50 -14.60 3.65
C SER A 201 -6.98 -14.44 3.73
N VAL A 202 -6.27 -14.43 2.60
CA VAL A 202 -4.82 -14.14 2.56
C VAL A 202 -4.57 -12.69 2.92
N TYR A 203 -5.34 -11.78 2.35
CA TYR A 203 -5.31 -10.35 2.69
C TYR A 203 -5.50 -10.13 4.19
N ASP A 204 -6.57 -10.67 4.76
CA ASP A 204 -6.88 -10.52 6.18
C ASP A 204 -5.78 -11.13 7.05
N ARG A 205 -5.25 -12.30 6.72
CA ARG A 205 -4.13 -12.92 7.46
C ARG A 205 -2.87 -12.06 7.45
N CYS A 206 -2.53 -11.48 6.30
CA CYS A 206 -1.36 -10.61 6.19
C CYS A 206 -1.54 -9.32 6.98
N PHE A 207 -2.76 -8.76 6.98
CA PHE A 207 -3.04 -7.48 7.64
C PHE A 207 -3.46 -7.63 9.09
N GLN A 208 -4.10 -8.73 9.52
CA GLN A 208 -4.37 -9.04 10.92
C GLN A 208 -3.09 -9.12 11.76
N LYS A 209 -1.99 -9.61 11.19
CA LYS A 209 -0.67 -9.58 11.85
C LYS A 209 -0.21 -8.15 12.15
N ILE A 210 -0.74 -7.14 11.47
CA ILE A 210 -0.40 -5.73 11.64
C ILE A 210 -1.36 -5.05 12.61
N GLU A 211 -2.61 -5.49 12.67
CA GLU A 211 -3.68 -4.92 13.51
C GLU A 211 -3.53 -5.26 14.99
N LYS A 212 -3.09 -6.47 15.31
CA LYS A 212 -2.97 -6.90 16.71
C LYS A 212 -1.63 -6.46 17.31
N PRO A 213 -1.62 -5.65 18.39
CA PRO A 213 -0.44 -5.58 19.25
C PRO A 213 -0.13 -6.99 19.75
N LYS A 214 1.15 -7.32 19.94
CA LYS A 214 1.50 -8.55 20.67
C LYS A 214 0.82 -8.45 22.02
N GLU A 215 -0.11 -9.36 22.30
CA GLU A 215 -0.50 -9.65 23.67
C GLU A 215 0.76 -10.15 24.37
N GLU A 216 1.27 -9.34 25.31
CA GLU A 216 2.35 -9.74 26.23
C GLU A 216 1.79 -10.72 27.27
#